data_6f027972911007ea8caf050afe5114b1
#
_entry.id   6f027972911007ea8caf050afe5114b1
#
_cell.length_a   1.000
_cell.length_b   1.000
_cell.length_c   1.000
_cell.angle_alpha   90.00
_cell.angle_beta   90.00
_cell.angle_gamma   90.00
#
_symmetry.space_group_name_H-M   'P 1'
#
loop_
_entity.id
_entity.type
_entity.pdbx_description
1 polymer ?
#
loop_
_entity_poly.entity_id
_entity_poly.type
_entity_poly.pdbx_seq_one_letter_code
_entity_poly.pdbx_strand_id
1 'polypeptide(L)'
;MKNEEIKVAVTSRSFSRNDILRKELLHQYKNVKFNDDGLRLQGDVLIDFLQGCHKVITALEVIDDDLLRRLPNLKVISKYGVGLDMIDMQAMKNHNVKLGWTGGVNRRSVSELVISFAIALLRHVPASHREVLSGTWRQHIGGNLSGRTVGIIGCGFVGQDLVKMLQPFQCTILVNDIKKHEKFYKKYNIREVEKEELLANSDVVTLHTPLDDSTRNMLTDRRLALMKPNAILINIARGGLLDENALKKMLISGRLGGAALDVFSIEPPQDKELLELPNFIVTPHIGGSAHEAILAMGRAAIDGLSDSSRIS
;
A
#
# COMPACT_ATOMS: atom_id res chain seq x y z
N MET A 1 -18.56 29.71 -7.46
CA MET A 1 -18.64 29.93 -6.00
C MET A 1 -17.30 30.47 -5.53
N LYS A 2 -17.30 31.51 -4.71
CA LYS A 2 -16.07 31.97 -4.03
C LYS A 2 -15.63 30.89 -3.04
N ASN A 3 -14.33 30.74 -2.76
CA ASN A 3 -13.82 29.68 -1.83
C ASN A 3 -14.43 29.75 -0.43
N GLU A 4 -14.98 30.88 -0.04
CA GLU A 4 -15.68 31.09 1.23
C GLU A 4 -17.06 30.38 1.31
N GLU A 5 -17.70 30.10 0.18
CA GLU A 5 -18.99 29.42 0.09
C GLU A 5 -18.86 27.90 -0.06
N ILE A 6 -17.64 27.43 -0.40
CA ILE A 6 -17.38 26.01 -0.63
C ILE A 6 -17.27 25.28 0.70
N LYS A 7 -18.16 24.32 0.95
CA LYS A 7 -18.07 23.42 2.11
C LYS A 7 -17.22 22.22 1.77
N VAL A 8 -16.15 22.00 2.55
CA VAL A 8 -15.24 20.87 2.42
C VAL A 8 -15.41 19.94 3.62
N ALA A 9 -15.44 18.63 3.40
CA ALA A 9 -15.38 17.65 4.47
C ALA A 9 -14.04 16.91 4.43
N VAL A 10 -13.56 16.49 5.60
CA VAL A 10 -12.40 15.59 5.76
C VAL A 10 -12.85 14.39 6.56
N THR A 11 -12.95 13.23 5.91
CA THR A 11 -13.40 11.99 6.56
C THR A 11 -12.27 11.27 7.30
N SER A 12 -11.04 11.44 6.84
CA SER A 12 -9.86 10.80 7.41
C SER A 12 -9.54 11.27 8.83
N ARG A 13 -9.50 10.32 9.77
CA ARG A 13 -9.07 10.58 11.15
C ARG A 13 -7.62 11.04 11.24
N SER A 14 -6.73 10.42 10.46
CA SER A 14 -5.31 10.76 10.44
C SER A 14 -5.07 12.18 9.93
N PHE A 15 -5.74 12.58 8.85
CA PHE A 15 -5.69 13.95 8.35
C PHE A 15 -6.28 14.93 9.37
N SER A 16 -7.47 14.63 9.92
CA SER A 16 -8.19 15.51 10.86
C SER A 16 -7.41 15.78 12.15
N ARG A 17 -6.52 14.88 12.56
CA ARG A 17 -5.65 15.03 13.74
C ARG A 17 -4.30 15.68 13.45
N ASN A 18 -3.98 15.95 12.18
CA ASN A 18 -2.69 16.53 11.80
C ASN A 18 -2.78 18.05 11.74
N ASP A 19 -2.18 18.74 12.71
CA ASP A 19 -2.25 20.20 12.84
C ASP A 19 -1.68 20.95 11.63
N ILE A 20 -0.66 20.41 10.97
CA ILE A 20 -0.04 21.02 9.80
C ILE A 20 -1.04 20.99 8.63
N LEU A 21 -1.59 19.81 8.33
CA LEU A 21 -2.54 19.63 7.24
C LEU A 21 -3.84 20.41 7.48
N ARG A 22 -4.31 20.47 8.73
CA ARG A 22 -5.47 21.31 9.09
C ARG A 22 -5.22 22.78 8.79
N LYS A 23 -4.08 23.31 9.21
CA LYS A 23 -3.72 24.71 8.97
C LYS A 23 -3.59 25.00 7.47
N GLU A 24 -2.92 24.12 6.72
CA GLU A 24 -2.75 24.26 5.26
C GLU A 24 -4.12 24.25 4.54
N LEU A 25 -5.04 23.36 4.93
CA LEU A 25 -6.38 23.28 4.35
C LEU A 25 -7.23 24.52 4.70
N LEU A 26 -7.22 24.96 5.98
CA LEU A 26 -7.98 26.14 6.44
C LEU A 26 -7.47 27.45 5.83
N HIS A 27 -6.22 27.49 5.38
CA HIS A 27 -5.69 28.62 4.61
C HIS A 27 -6.41 28.77 3.25
N GLN A 28 -6.78 27.66 2.62
CA GLN A 28 -7.41 27.66 1.29
C GLN A 28 -8.95 27.67 1.38
N TYR A 29 -9.55 27.00 2.37
CA TYR A 29 -11.01 26.85 2.53
C TYR A 29 -11.43 27.24 3.94
N LYS A 30 -12.39 28.18 4.05
CA LYS A 30 -12.84 28.70 5.35
C LYS A 30 -13.88 27.81 6.02
N ASN A 31 -14.66 27.06 5.22
CA ASN A 31 -15.73 26.21 5.71
C ASN A 31 -15.34 24.73 5.60
N VAL A 32 -14.65 24.21 6.60
CA VAL A 32 -14.14 22.83 6.62
C VAL A 32 -14.72 22.07 7.83
N LYS A 33 -15.33 20.92 7.57
CA LYS A 33 -15.80 19.96 8.57
C LYS A 33 -14.78 18.83 8.68
N PHE A 34 -14.12 18.73 9.82
CA PHE A 34 -13.19 17.66 10.13
C PHE A 34 -13.86 16.51 10.89
N ASN A 35 -13.34 15.30 10.76
CA ASN A 35 -13.72 14.15 11.57
C ASN A 35 -12.98 14.19 12.93
N ASP A 36 -13.31 15.18 13.74
CA ASP A 36 -12.65 15.45 15.03
C ASP A 36 -12.97 14.36 16.06
N ASP A 37 -14.17 13.80 16.02
CA ASP A 37 -14.59 12.71 16.91
C ASP A 37 -13.96 11.36 16.57
N GLY A 38 -13.22 11.28 15.46
CA GLY A 38 -12.56 10.05 15.01
C GLY A 38 -13.53 8.93 14.65
N LEU A 39 -14.71 9.26 14.14
CA LEU A 39 -15.76 8.31 13.80
C LEU A 39 -15.32 7.39 12.66
N ARG A 40 -15.81 6.14 12.68
CA ARG A 40 -15.75 5.25 11.53
C ARG A 40 -16.91 5.61 10.61
N LEU A 41 -16.63 6.39 9.56
CA LEU A 41 -17.63 6.89 8.64
C LEU A 41 -17.91 5.84 7.55
N GLN A 42 -19.09 5.22 7.60
CA GLN A 42 -19.53 4.19 6.64
C GLN A 42 -21.05 4.27 6.45
N GLY A 43 -21.55 3.92 5.25
CA GLY A 43 -22.97 3.90 4.94
C GLY A 43 -23.67 5.22 5.28
N ASP A 44 -24.81 5.16 5.97
CA ASP A 44 -25.61 6.34 6.33
C ASP A 44 -24.83 7.35 7.17
N VAL A 45 -23.96 6.91 8.08
CA VAL A 45 -23.13 7.81 8.91
C VAL A 45 -22.19 8.66 8.04
N LEU A 46 -21.63 8.07 6.98
CA LEU A 46 -20.81 8.81 6.01
C LEU A 46 -21.64 9.81 5.22
N ILE A 47 -22.82 9.40 4.77
CA ILE A 47 -23.72 10.25 4.01
C ILE A 47 -24.15 11.46 4.84
N ASP A 48 -24.58 11.25 6.10
CA ASP A 48 -24.97 12.32 7.03
C ASP A 48 -23.80 13.27 7.32
N PHE A 49 -22.59 12.71 7.45
CA PHE A 49 -21.39 13.53 7.63
C PHE A 49 -21.12 14.44 6.43
N LEU A 50 -21.39 13.97 5.22
CA LEU A 50 -21.12 14.68 3.96
C LEU A 50 -22.29 15.57 3.49
N GLN A 51 -23.42 15.57 4.18
CA GLN A 51 -24.58 16.38 3.77
C GLN A 51 -24.25 17.86 3.58
N GLY A 52 -24.62 18.38 2.42
CA GLY A 52 -24.39 19.78 2.04
C GLY A 52 -22.94 20.15 1.73
N CYS A 53 -22.01 19.17 1.71
CA CYS A 53 -20.62 19.40 1.31
C CYS A 53 -20.49 19.41 -0.22
N HIS A 54 -19.56 20.24 -0.71
CA HIS A 54 -19.25 20.37 -2.15
C HIS A 54 -18.02 19.56 -2.54
N LYS A 55 -17.09 19.41 -1.60
CA LYS A 55 -15.82 18.70 -1.79
C LYS A 55 -15.52 17.83 -0.56
N VAL A 56 -14.82 16.73 -0.76
CA VAL A 56 -14.37 15.87 0.33
C VAL A 56 -12.93 15.42 0.14
N ILE A 57 -12.16 15.36 1.24
CA ILE A 57 -10.93 14.58 1.36
C ILE A 57 -11.29 13.25 2.01
N THR A 58 -11.13 12.14 1.28
CA THR A 58 -11.49 10.78 1.70
C THR A 58 -10.26 9.88 1.77
N ALA A 59 -10.28 8.89 2.67
CA ALA A 59 -9.19 7.90 2.82
C ALA A 59 -9.64 6.47 2.49
N LEU A 60 -10.34 5.82 3.39
CA LEU A 60 -10.74 4.41 3.28
C LEU A 60 -12.25 4.23 3.10
N GLU A 61 -12.98 5.32 3.01
CA GLU A 61 -14.43 5.32 2.86
C GLU A 61 -14.83 4.84 1.46
N VAL A 62 -15.86 4.02 1.41
CA VAL A 62 -16.43 3.52 0.15
C VAL A 62 -17.20 4.65 -0.53
N ILE A 63 -16.86 4.92 -1.76
CA ILE A 63 -17.53 5.90 -2.63
C ILE A 63 -18.18 5.12 -3.76
N ASP A 64 -19.47 4.89 -3.64
CA ASP A 64 -20.28 4.13 -4.59
C ASP A 64 -21.43 4.98 -5.18
N ASP A 65 -22.23 4.36 -6.04
CA ASP A 65 -23.35 5.02 -6.71
C ASP A 65 -24.44 5.49 -5.73
N ASP A 66 -24.74 4.69 -4.68
CA ASP A 66 -25.75 5.06 -3.69
C ASP A 66 -25.36 6.33 -2.92
N LEU A 67 -24.11 6.40 -2.47
CA LEU A 67 -23.57 7.58 -1.80
C LEU A 67 -23.66 8.82 -2.71
N LEU A 68 -23.19 8.70 -3.94
CA LEU A 68 -23.16 9.84 -4.88
C LEU A 68 -24.57 10.32 -5.26
N ARG A 69 -25.52 9.40 -5.44
CA ARG A 69 -26.93 9.72 -5.71
C ARG A 69 -27.57 10.52 -4.57
N ARG A 70 -27.19 10.22 -3.32
CA ARG A 70 -27.72 10.88 -2.11
C ARG A 70 -27.02 12.20 -1.78
N LEU A 71 -25.89 12.50 -2.44
CA LEU A 71 -25.08 13.70 -2.22
C LEU A 71 -24.93 14.56 -3.51
N PRO A 72 -26.02 15.11 -4.08
CA PRO A 72 -26.00 15.79 -5.36
C PRO A 72 -25.14 17.06 -5.40
N ASN A 73 -24.82 17.62 -4.22
CA ASN A 73 -23.95 18.80 -4.09
C ASN A 73 -22.47 18.46 -4.13
N LEU A 74 -22.09 17.18 -3.91
CA LEU A 74 -20.70 16.75 -3.94
C LEU A 74 -20.15 16.76 -5.38
N LYS A 75 -19.10 17.52 -5.63
CA LYS A 75 -18.53 17.74 -6.96
C LYS A 75 -17.08 17.31 -7.10
N VAL A 76 -16.36 17.20 -5.99
CA VAL A 76 -14.95 16.81 -5.97
C VAL A 76 -14.70 15.84 -4.82
N ILE A 77 -14.10 14.72 -5.15
CA ILE A 77 -13.55 13.79 -4.17
C ILE A 77 -12.04 13.81 -4.33
N SER A 78 -11.33 14.17 -3.27
CA SER A 78 -9.88 14.16 -3.24
C SER A 78 -9.35 13.07 -2.33
N LYS A 79 -8.43 12.27 -2.86
CA LYS A 79 -7.92 11.06 -2.20
C LYS A 79 -6.76 11.38 -1.27
N TYR A 80 -6.93 11.15 0.00
CA TYR A 80 -5.85 11.07 0.98
C TYR A 80 -5.32 9.64 1.02
N GLY A 81 -4.24 9.39 0.27
CA GLY A 81 -3.70 8.06 0.00
C GLY A 81 -3.56 7.79 -1.49
N VAL A 82 -3.06 6.62 -1.85
CA VAL A 82 -2.73 6.26 -3.24
C VAL A 82 -3.62 5.16 -3.84
N GLY A 83 -4.25 4.33 -3.03
CA GLY A 83 -5.16 3.29 -3.48
C GLY A 83 -6.53 3.85 -3.85
N LEU A 84 -7.10 3.40 -4.96
CA LEU A 84 -8.43 3.80 -5.45
C LEU A 84 -9.48 2.69 -5.31
N ASP A 85 -9.15 1.61 -4.64
CA ASP A 85 -9.97 0.40 -4.53
C ASP A 85 -11.36 0.65 -3.90
N MET A 86 -11.49 1.71 -3.10
CA MET A 86 -12.74 2.11 -2.43
C MET A 86 -13.58 3.09 -3.24
N ILE A 87 -13.16 3.45 -4.45
CA ILE A 87 -13.83 4.45 -5.28
C ILE A 87 -14.39 3.80 -6.53
N ASP A 88 -15.70 3.81 -6.68
CA ASP A 88 -16.35 3.41 -7.93
C ASP A 88 -16.18 4.53 -8.98
N MET A 89 -15.22 4.31 -9.86
CA MET A 89 -14.87 5.26 -10.92
C MET A 89 -16.01 5.46 -11.94
N GLN A 90 -16.81 4.41 -12.17
CA GLN A 90 -17.96 4.51 -13.08
C GLN A 90 -19.09 5.33 -12.45
N ALA A 91 -19.36 5.13 -11.17
CA ALA A 91 -20.32 5.93 -10.42
C ALA A 91 -19.90 7.41 -10.40
N MET A 92 -18.63 7.72 -10.13
CA MET A 92 -18.13 9.09 -10.19
C MET A 92 -18.35 9.75 -11.57
N LYS A 93 -18.11 8.99 -12.64
CA LYS A 93 -18.35 9.45 -14.02
C LYS A 93 -19.84 9.74 -14.26
N ASN A 94 -20.72 8.82 -13.86
CA ASN A 94 -22.16 8.94 -14.02
C ASN A 94 -22.72 10.17 -13.29
N HIS A 95 -22.20 10.47 -12.09
CA HIS A 95 -22.61 11.63 -11.29
C HIS A 95 -21.83 12.91 -11.58
N ASN A 96 -20.92 12.88 -12.57
CA ASN A 96 -20.08 14.01 -12.97
C ASN A 96 -19.26 14.59 -11.80
N VAL A 97 -18.77 13.69 -10.91
CA VAL A 97 -17.90 14.04 -9.78
C VAL A 97 -16.45 13.91 -10.22
N LYS A 98 -15.61 14.89 -9.88
CA LYS A 98 -14.19 14.91 -10.24
C LYS A 98 -13.35 14.22 -9.18
N LEU A 99 -12.26 13.59 -9.61
CA LEU A 99 -11.27 12.98 -8.75
C LEU A 99 -10.01 13.86 -8.64
N GLY A 100 -9.64 14.22 -7.41
CA GLY A 100 -8.32 14.74 -7.05
C GLY A 100 -7.46 13.59 -6.55
N TRP A 101 -6.40 13.24 -7.31
CA TRP A 101 -5.55 12.11 -6.95
C TRP A 101 -4.15 12.28 -7.51
N THR A 102 -3.15 11.95 -6.68
CA THR A 102 -1.75 11.91 -7.10
C THR A 102 -1.14 10.58 -6.70
N GLY A 103 -0.77 9.78 -7.71
CA GLY A 103 -0.18 8.46 -7.50
C GLY A 103 1.24 8.51 -6.94
N GLY A 104 1.59 7.53 -6.12
CA GLY A 104 2.96 7.28 -5.68
C GLY A 104 3.57 8.31 -4.73
N VAL A 105 2.80 9.21 -4.14
CA VAL A 105 3.30 10.24 -3.21
C VAL A 105 3.93 9.63 -1.94
N ASN A 106 3.52 8.43 -1.56
CA ASN A 106 4.04 7.67 -0.42
C ASN A 106 5.08 6.61 -0.80
N ARG A 107 5.51 6.52 -2.09
CA ARG A 107 6.35 5.43 -2.61
C ARG A 107 7.62 5.19 -1.79
N ARG A 108 8.27 6.27 -1.32
CA ARG A 108 9.51 6.18 -0.54
C ARG A 108 9.31 5.44 0.78
N SER A 109 8.28 5.79 1.53
CA SER A 109 7.93 5.12 2.78
C SER A 109 7.69 3.62 2.58
N VAL A 110 6.95 3.25 1.53
CA VAL A 110 6.70 1.84 1.19
C VAL A 110 7.99 1.13 0.80
N SER A 111 8.83 1.73 -0.04
CA SER A 111 10.09 1.13 -0.49
C SER A 111 11.08 0.90 0.67
N GLU A 112 11.15 1.82 1.62
CA GLU A 112 12.00 1.68 2.82
C GLU A 112 11.50 0.54 3.71
N LEU A 113 10.19 0.38 3.87
CA LEU A 113 9.62 -0.72 4.64
C LEU A 113 9.92 -2.08 3.98
N VAL A 114 9.88 -2.18 2.63
CA VAL A 114 10.31 -3.40 1.90
C VAL A 114 11.74 -3.77 2.24
N ILE A 115 12.68 -2.82 2.18
CA ILE A 115 14.09 -3.07 2.47
C ILE A 115 14.28 -3.47 3.94
N SER A 116 13.58 -2.82 4.85
CA SER A 116 13.57 -3.16 6.27
C SER A 116 13.14 -4.61 6.51
N PHE A 117 12.02 -5.03 5.91
CA PHE A 117 11.53 -6.40 6.03
C PHE A 117 12.47 -7.42 5.39
N ALA A 118 13.03 -7.11 4.21
CA ALA A 118 13.98 -8.00 3.56
C ALA A 118 15.21 -8.25 4.46
N ILE A 119 15.82 -7.19 5.01
CA ILE A 119 16.98 -7.31 5.89
C ILE A 119 16.60 -8.03 7.20
N ALA A 120 15.47 -7.68 7.81
CA ALA A 120 15.02 -8.26 9.07
C ALA A 120 14.80 -9.78 8.95
N LEU A 121 14.18 -10.24 7.86
CA LEU A 121 13.95 -11.66 7.60
C LEU A 121 15.26 -12.40 7.25
N LEU A 122 16.09 -11.83 6.35
CA LEU A 122 17.38 -12.42 5.98
C LEU A 122 18.33 -12.58 7.19
N ARG A 123 18.19 -11.72 8.19
CA ARG A 123 19.02 -11.73 9.41
C ARG A 123 18.32 -12.37 10.60
N HIS A 124 17.13 -12.96 10.43
CA HIS A 124 16.32 -13.59 11.48
C HIS A 124 16.03 -12.67 12.68
N VAL A 125 15.94 -11.35 12.44
CA VAL A 125 15.77 -10.35 13.52
C VAL A 125 14.55 -10.61 14.39
N PRO A 126 13.35 -10.91 13.85
CA PRO A 126 12.16 -11.14 14.68
C PRO A 126 12.27 -12.39 15.57
N ALA A 127 12.84 -13.48 15.03
CA ALA A 127 13.05 -14.71 15.79
C ALA A 127 14.07 -14.49 16.91
N SER A 128 15.24 -13.89 16.57
CA SER A 128 16.29 -13.59 17.54
C SER A 128 15.80 -12.67 18.66
N HIS A 129 15.01 -11.64 18.32
CA HIS A 129 14.45 -10.73 19.31
C HIS A 129 13.53 -11.48 20.31
N ARG A 130 12.62 -12.32 19.81
CA ARG A 130 11.72 -13.12 20.66
C ARG A 130 12.48 -14.10 21.54
N GLU A 131 13.49 -14.78 21.01
CA GLU A 131 14.34 -15.71 21.76
C GLU A 131 15.05 -15.00 22.92
N VAL A 132 15.65 -13.84 22.68
CA VAL A 132 16.31 -13.05 23.75
C VAL A 132 15.33 -12.63 24.83
N LEU A 133 14.12 -12.19 24.45
CA LEU A 133 13.08 -11.85 25.42
C LEU A 133 12.60 -13.05 26.26
N SER A 134 12.65 -14.26 25.68
CA SER A 134 12.36 -15.51 26.41
C SER A 134 13.56 -16.11 27.17
N GLY A 135 14.69 -15.41 27.23
CA GLY A 135 15.88 -15.82 27.96
C GLY A 135 16.84 -16.71 27.15
N THR A 136 16.60 -16.90 25.86
CA THR A 136 17.46 -17.72 24.99
C THR A 136 18.48 -16.85 24.26
N TRP A 137 19.77 -17.09 24.46
CA TRP A 137 20.88 -16.41 23.78
C TRP A 137 21.44 -17.27 22.65
N ARG A 138 20.83 -17.21 21.47
CA ARG A 138 21.23 -17.98 20.30
C ARG A 138 21.58 -17.05 19.13
N GLN A 139 22.73 -17.37 18.48
CA GLN A 139 23.17 -16.68 17.29
C GLN A 139 22.62 -17.38 16.03
N HIS A 140 21.71 -16.74 15.33
CA HIS A 140 21.26 -17.20 14.02
C HIS A 140 22.21 -16.71 12.94
N ILE A 141 22.63 -17.61 12.05
CA ILE A 141 23.41 -17.25 10.87
C ILE A 141 22.45 -16.88 9.75
N GLY A 142 22.43 -15.61 9.38
CA GLY A 142 21.62 -15.09 8.27
C GLY A 142 22.45 -14.69 7.06
N GLY A 143 21.80 -14.09 6.07
CA GLY A 143 22.43 -13.59 4.84
C GLY A 143 22.32 -12.08 4.70
N ASN A 144 23.14 -11.50 3.84
CA ASN A 144 23.04 -10.09 3.44
C ASN A 144 21.98 -9.92 2.34
N LEU A 145 21.40 -8.74 2.24
CA LEU A 145 20.60 -8.33 1.07
C LEU A 145 21.50 -8.05 -0.13
N SER A 146 22.70 -7.51 0.11
CA SER A 146 23.65 -7.18 -0.95
C SER A 146 24.00 -8.39 -1.82
N GLY A 147 24.00 -8.18 -3.13
CA GLY A 147 24.30 -9.19 -4.14
C GLY A 147 23.20 -10.22 -4.40
N ARG A 148 22.05 -10.13 -3.71
CA ARG A 148 20.93 -11.05 -3.92
C ARG A 148 20.11 -10.71 -5.15
N THR A 149 19.37 -11.69 -5.66
CA THR A 149 18.36 -11.48 -6.69
C THR A 149 17.05 -11.07 -6.04
N VAL A 150 16.56 -9.88 -6.39
CA VAL A 150 15.27 -9.34 -5.94
C VAL A 150 14.27 -9.33 -7.09
N GLY A 151 13.18 -10.07 -6.95
CA GLY A 151 12.07 -10.13 -7.88
C GLY A 151 10.98 -9.12 -7.48
N ILE A 152 10.67 -8.21 -8.38
CA ILE A 152 9.67 -7.15 -8.17
C ILE A 152 8.47 -7.42 -9.10
N ILE A 153 7.32 -7.78 -8.52
CA ILE A 153 6.07 -7.94 -9.27
C ILE A 153 5.29 -6.63 -9.18
N GLY A 154 5.23 -5.89 -10.28
CA GLY A 154 4.72 -4.52 -10.36
C GLY A 154 5.83 -3.46 -10.29
N CYS A 155 6.17 -2.84 -11.41
CA CYS A 155 7.21 -1.82 -11.54
C CYS A 155 6.61 -0.42 -11.75
N GLY A 156 5.53 -0.11 -11.01
CA GLY A 156 4.91 1.22 -10.94
C GLY A 156 5.72 2.18 -10.07
N PHE A 157 5.03 3.11 -9.38
CA PHE A 157 5.68 4.12 -8.54
C PHE A 157 6.59 3.53 -7.46
N VAL A 158 6.09 2.53 -6.71
CA VAL A 158 6.84 1.89 -5.63
C VAL A 158 7.95 1.01 -6.19
N GLY A 159 7.65 0.13 -7.15
CA GLY A 159 8.66 -0.76 -7.74
C GLY A 159 9.83 0.01 -8.34
N GLN A 160 9.59 1.12 -9.05
CA GLN A 160 10.64 1.96 -9.59
C GLN A 160 11.46 2.68 -8.50
N ASP A 161 10.84 3.12 -7.42
CA ASP A 161 11.57 3.73 -6.31
C ASP A 161 12.43 2.69 -5.58
N LEU A 162 11.88 1.49 -5.34
CA LEU A 162 12.60 0.38 -4.74
C LEU A 162 13.83 -0.02 -5.58
N VAL A 163 13.70 -0.11 -6.91
CA VAL A 163 14.85 -0.35 -7.80
C VAL A 163 15.96 0.64 -7.56
N LYS A 164 15.65 1.94 -7.44
CA LYS A 164 16.66 2.99 -7.19
C LYS A 164 17.34 2.80 -5.84
N MET A 165 16.57 2.42 -4.81
CA MET A 165 17.09 2.20 -3.45
C MET A 165 17.92 0.93 -3.34
N LEU A 166 17.68 -0.08 -4.19
CA LEU A 166 18.44 -1.32 -4.21
C LEU A 166 19.80 -1.21 -4.92
N GLN A 167 20.06 -0.12 -5.66
CA GLN A 167 21.34 0.04 -6.38
C GLN A 167 22.59 -0.04 -5.47
N PRO A 168 22.63 0.61 -4.29
CA PRO A 168 23.78 0.51 -3.38
C PRO A 168 24.00 -0.92 -2.84
N PHE A 169 22.96 -1.75 -2.81
CA PHE A 169 23.07 -3.16 -2.40
C PHE A 169 23.59 -4.07 -3.52
N GLN A 170 23.78 -3.56 -4.74
CA GLN A 170 24.26 -4.35 -5.89
C GLN A 170 23.41 -5.59 -6.17
N CYS A 171 22.10 -5.50 -5.95
CA CYS A 171 21.16 -6.57 -6.19
C CYS A 171 20.98 -6.81 -7.69
N THR A 172 20.84 -8.08 -8.09
CA THR A 172 20.28 -8.42 -9.40
C THR A 172 18.77 -8.22 -9.33
N ILE A 173 18.21 -7.42 -10.25
CA ILE A 173 16.79 -7.06 -10.21
C ILE A 173 16.05 -7.72 -11.37
N LEU A 174 15.07 -8.55 -11.04
CA LEU A 174 14.09 -9.13 -11.96
C LEU A 174 12.76 -8.41 -11.80
N VAL A 175 12.11 -8.10 -12.90
CA VAL A 175 10.82 -7.39 -12.88
C VAL A 175 9.79 -8.13 -13.72
N ASN A 176 8.56 -8.21 -13.23
CA ASN A 176 7.38 -8.58 -13.98
C ASN A 176 6.33 -7.46 -13.86
N ASP A 177 5.92 -6.88 -14.98
CA ASP A 177 4.88 -5.84 -15.05
C ASP A 177 4.10 -5.97 -16.35
N ILE A 178 2.84 -5.58 -16.36
CA ILE A 178 2.02 -5.48 -17.58
C ILE A 178 2.44 -4.29 -18.45
N LYS A 179 3.06 -3.26 -17.85
CA LYS A 179 3.59 -2.08 -18.53
C LYS A 179 5.09 -2.21 -18.72
N LYS A 180 5.55 -2.00 -19.94
CA LYS A 180 6.97 -2.00 -20.25
C LYS A 180 7.59 -0.62 -20.04
N HIS A 181 8.61 -0.55 -19.21
CA HIS A 181 9.36 0.68 -18.90
C HIS A 181 10.78 0.59 -19.47
N GLU A 182 10.94 0.32 -20.76
CA GLU A 182 12.21 -0.02 -21.43
C GLU A 182 13.36 0.92 -21.08
N LYS A 183 13.13 2.26 -21.15
CA LYS A 183 14.16 3.25 -20.79
C LYS A 183 14.63 3.13 -19.34
N PHE A 184 13.68 2.84 -18.43
CA PHE A 184 13.97 2.66 -17.02
C PHE A 184 14.72 1.34 -16.79
N TYR A 185 14.28 0.26 -17.42
CA TYR A 185 14.93 -1.06 -17.33
C TYR A 185 16.38 -0.99 -17.81
N LYS A 186 16.61 -0.38 -18.98
CA LYS A 186 17.97 -0.18 -19.51
C LYS A 186 18.85 0.65 -18.58
N LYS A 187 18.30 1.76 -18.02
CA LYS A 187 19.04 2.67 -17.14
C LYS A 187 19.55 1.97 -15.87
N TYR A 188 18.77 1.06 -15.29
CA TYR A 188 19.07 0.41 -14.02
C TYR A 188 19.49 -1.06 -14.17
N ASN A 189 19.79 -1.52 -15.40
CA ASN A 189 20.19 -2.87 -15.72
C ASN A 189 19.22 -3.94 -15.17
N ILE A 190 17.91 -3.74 -15.38
CA ILE A 190 16.84 -4.61 -14.94
C ILE A 190 16.55 -5.64 -16.01
N ARG A 191 16.33 -6.89 -15.59
CA ARG A 191 15.82 -7.94 -16.44
C ARG A 191 14.29 -8.04 -16.29
N GLU A 192 13.56 -7.74 -17.37
CA GLU A 192 12.13 -8.07 -17.47
C GLU A 192 11.99 -9.56 -17.77
N VAL A 193 11.20 -10.25 -16.99
CA VAL A 193 11.00 -11.70 -17.10
C VAL A 193 9.54 -12.08 -16.83
N GLU A 194 9.14 -13.28 -17.22
CA GLU A 194 7.85 -13.85 -16.86
C GLU A 194 7.77 -14.12 -15.35
N LYS A 195 6.56 -14.14 -14.81
CA LYS A 195 6.32 -14.25 -13.38
C LYS A 195 6.90 -15.54 -12.79
N GLU A 196 6.76 -16.65 -13.49
CA GLU A 196 7.27 -17.95 -13.09
C GLU A 196 8.81 -17.97 -13.07
N GLU A 197 9.46 -17.35 -14.04
CA GLU A 197 10.93 -17.18 -14.06
C GLU A 197 11.40 -16.30 -12.90
N LEU A 198 10.69 -15.19 -12.64
CA LEU A 198 10.99 -14.31 -11.51
C LEU A 198 10.93 -15.09 -10.18
N LEU A 199 9.87 -15.85 -9.95
CA LEU A 199 9.70 -16.63 -8.72
C LEU A 199 10.81 -17.68 -8.56
N ALA A 200 11.16 -18.39 -9.63
CA ALA A 200 12.18 -19.44 -9.60
C ALA A 200 13.61 -18.93 -9.37
N ASN A 201 13.90 -17.67 -9.70
CA ASN A 201 15.24 -17.11 -9.66
C ASN A 201 15.49 -16.07 -8.56
N SER A 202 14.46 -15.65 -7.83
CA SER A 202 14.60 -14.61 -6.80
C SER A 202 14.86 -15.18 -5.40
N ASP A 203 15.74 -14.52 -4.67
CA ASP A 203 15.98 -14.75 -3.24
C ASP A 203 14.96 -13.97 -2.38
N VAL A 204 14.54 -12.81 -2.87
CA VAL A 204 13.50 -11.98 -2.27
C VAL A 204 12.48 -11.63 -3.35
N VAL A 205 11.20 -11.92 -3.10
CA VAL A 205 10.08 -11.53 -3.99
C VAL A 205 9.24 -10.50 -3.28
N THR A 206 8.88 -9.41 -3.97
CA THR A 206 8.04 -8.35 -3.41
C THR A 206 6.94 -7.93 -4.38
N LEU A 207 5.73 -7.69 -3.82
CA LEU A 207 4.53 -7.40 -4.59
C LEU A 207 4.19 -5.92 -4.54
N HIS A 208 3.94 -5.30 -5.70
CA HIS A 208 3.61 -3.88 -5.86
C HIS A 208 2.54 -3.63 -6.93
N THR A 209 1.62 -4.58 -7.09
CA THR A 209 0.49 -4.46 -8.01
C THR A 209 -0.78 -4.02 -7.27
N PRO A 210 -1.75 -3.35 -7.95
CA PRO A 210 -3.08 -3.20 -7.41
C PRO A 210 -3.78 -4.57 -7.28
N LEU A 211 -4.86 -4.62 -6.52
CA LEU A 211 -5.76 -5.76 -6.47
C LEU A 211 -6.91 -5.53 -7.46
N ASP A 212 -7.00 -6.40 -8.45
CA ASP A 212 -8.10 -6.50 -9.39
C ASP A 212 -8.33 -7.98 -9.77
N ASP A 213 -9.25 -8.25 -10.69
CA ASP A 213 -9.57 -9.63 -11.08
C ASP A 213 -8.38 -10.37 -11.71
N SER A 214 -7.44 -9.67 -12.34
CA SER A 214 -6.24 -10.24 -12.95
C SER A 214 -5.12 -10.54 -11.95
N THR A 215 -5.13 -9.87 -10.81
CA THR A 215 -4.09 -9.97 -9.78
C THR A 215 -4.56 -10.71 -8.53
N ARG A 216 -5.87 -10.93 -8.37
CA ARG A 216 -6.45 -11.69 -7.26
C ARG A 216 -5.88 -13.11 -7.23
N ASN A 217 -5.33 -13.50 -6.07
CA ASN A 217 -4.66 -14.78 -5.87
C ASN A 217 -3.59 -15.08 -6.95
N MET A 218 -2.91 -14.05 -7.46
CA MET A 218 -1.90 -14.28 -8.49
C MET A 218 -0.75 -15.16 -8.01
N LEU A 219 -0.45 -15.20 -6.71
CA LEU A 219 0.46 -16.15 -6.09
C LEU A 219 -0.33 -17.27 -5.42
N THR A 220 -0.77 -18.23 -6.22
CA THR A 220 -1.37 -19.49 -5.77
C THR A 220 -0.35 -20.41 -5.12
N ASP A 221 -0.79 -21.50 -4.46
CA ASP A 221 0.07 -22.57 -3.95
C ASP A 221 1.08 -23.06 -5.00
N ARG A 222 0.61 -23.32 -6.24
CA ARG A 222 1.45 -23.73 -7.36
C ARG A 222 2.56 -22.71 -7.69
N ARG A 223 2.24 -21.41 -7.68
CA ARG A 223 3.23 -20.37 -7.96
C ARG A 223 4.19 -20.14 -6.79
N LEU A 224 3.70 -20.17 -5.56
CA LEU A 224 4.54 -20.10 -4.38
C LEU A 224 5.54 -21.27 -4.33
N ALA A 225 5.14 -22.46 -4.77
CA ALA A 225 6.04 -23.63 -4.86
C ALA A 225 7.20 -23.45 -5.85
N LEU A 226 7.12 -22.51 -6.82
CA LEU A 226 8.23 -22.20 -7.73
C LEU A 226 9.34 -21.38 -7.07
N MET A 227 9.06 -20.69 -5.97
CA MET A 227 10.07 -19.87 -5.28
C MET A 227 11.26 -20.72 -4.84
N LYS A 228 12.44 -20.13 -4.77
CA LYS A 228 13.63 -20.82 -4.25
C LYS A 228 13.41 -21.33 -2.83
N PRO A 229 14.04 -22.46 -2.43
CA PRO A 229 14.13 -22.82 -1.01
C PRO A 229 14.77 -21.67 -0.23
N ASN A 230 14.22 -21.38 0.95
CA ASN A 230 14.63 -20.26 1.82
C ASN A 230 14.45 -18.85 1.23
N ALA A 231 13.75 -18.70 0.12
CA ALA A 231 13.39 -17.38 -0.39
C ALA A 231 12.46 -16.65 0.57
N ILE A 232 12.42 -15.33 0.44
CA ILE A 232 11.60 -14.44 1.26
C ILE A 232 10.50 -13.82 0.37
N LEU A 233 9.26 -13.75 0.90
CA LEU A 233 8.13 -13.10 0.26
C LEU A 233 7.70 -11.87 1.05
N ILE A 234 7.51 -10.73 0.36
CA ILE A 234 7.06 -9.48 0.96
C ILE A 234 5.82 -8.97 0.21
N ASN A 235 4.74 -8.70 0.94
CA ASN A 235 3.56 -8.04 0.40
C ASN A 235 3.20 -6.81 1.22
N ILE A 236 3.43 -5.63 0.64
CA ILE A 236 3.04 -4.31 1.18
C ILE A 236 2.08 -3.60 0.21
N ALA A 237 1.51 -4.33 -0.75
CA ALA A 237 0.64 -3.75 -1.76
C ALA A 237 -0.84 -3.86 -1.38
N ARG A 238 -1.40 -5.08 -1.50
CA ARG A 238 -2.79 -5.39 -1.16
C ARG A 238 -2.91 -6.81 -0.64
N GLY A 239 -3.82 -7.01 0.31
CA GLY A 239 -4.32 -8.34 0.64
C GLY A 239 -5.02 -9.00 -0.55
N GLY A 240 -5.12 -10.31 -0.57
CA GLY A 240 -5.75 -11.05 -1.68
C GLY A 240 -4.90 -11.21 -2.94
N LEU A 241 -3.68 -10.68 -3.00
CA LEU A 241 -2.73 -10.94 -4.10
C LEU A 241 -2.11 -12.33 -4.03
N LEU A 242 -2.11 -12.95 -2.87
CA LEU A 242 -1.54 -14.28 -2.63
C LEU A 242 -2.50 -15.14 -1.80
N ASP A 243 -2.33 -16.45 -1.89
CA ASP A 243 -2.99 -17.43 -1.03
C ASP A 243 -2.28 -17.47 0.34
N GLU A 244 -2.89 -16.83 1.35
CA GLU A 244 -2.33 -16.75 2.71
C GLU A 244 -2.24 -18.13 3.39
N ASN A 245 -3.16 -19.07 3.06
CA ASN A 245 -3.11 -20.43 3.59
C ASN A 245 -1.95 -21.23 2.97
N ALA A 246 -1.72 -21.09 1.68
CA ALA A 246 -0.57 -21.71 1.01
C ALA A 246 0.74 -21.14 1.53
N LEU A 247 0.83 -19.82 1.71
CA LEU A 247 1.98 -19.16 2.33
C LEU A 247 2.27 -19.73 3.73
N LYS A 248 1.24 -19.85 4.58
CA LYS A 248 1.38 -20.42 5.93
C LYS A 248 2.00 -21.81 5.91
N LYS A 249 1.48 -22.71 5.05
CA LYS A 249 2.02 -24.07 4.90
C LYS A 249 3.51 -24.07 4.52
N MET A 250 3.91 -23.17 3.62
CA MET A 250 5.30 -23.07 3.19
C MET A 250 6.23 -22.48 4.25
N LEU A 251 5.73 -21.60 5.11
CA LEU A 251 6.48 -21.07 6.25
C LEU A 251 6.65 -22.14 7.36
N ILE A 252 5.60 -22.90 7.68
CA ILE A 252 5.62 -23.97 8.67
C ILE A 252 6.58 -25.09 8.23
N SER A 253 6.52 -25.49 6.96
CA SER A 253 7.42 -26.53 6.43
C SER A 253 8.88 -26.09 6.27
N GLY A 254 9.18 -24.79 6.45
CA GLY A 254 10.51 -24.23 6.19
C GLY A 254 10.87 -24.15 4.69
N ARG A 255 9.92 -24.37 3.79
CA ARG A 255 10.16 -24.26 2.33
C ARG A 255 10.50 -22.83 1.94
N LEU A 256 9.85 -21.84 2.55
CA LEU A 256 10.24 -20.43 2.50
C LEU A 256 11.00 -20.03 3.76
N GLY A 257 12.03 -19.22 3.60
CA GLY A 257 12.85 -18.71 4.70
C GLY A 257 12.10 -17.71 5.59
N GLY A 258 11.12 -17.00 5.02
CA GLY A 258 10.28 -16.07 5.75
C GLY A 258 9.31 -15.30 4.86
N ALA A 259 8.37 -14.63 5.48
CA ALA A 259 7.51 -13.67 4.78
C ALA A 259 7.20 -12.43 5.65
N ALA A 260 6.88 -11.33 4.99
CA ALA A 260 6.37 -10.11 5.64
C ALA A 260 5.10 -9.63 4.92
N LEU A 261 4.03 -9.44 5.69
CA LEU A 261 2.78 -8.91 5.20
C LEU A 261 2.40 -7.64 5.98
N ASP A 262 2.22 -6.54 5.26
CA ASP A 262 1.65 -5.29 5.80
C ASP A 262 0.15 -5.21 5.53
N VAL A 263 -0.36 -6.11 4.66
CA VAL A 263 -1.73 -6.12 4.16
C VAL A 263 -2.28 -7.55 4.12
N PHE A 264 -3.58 -7.70 4.37
CA PHE A 264 -4.27 -8.99 4.43
C PHE A 264 -5.59 -8.96 3.66
N SER A 265 -6.07 -10.14 3.26
CA SER A 265 -7.39 -10.30 2.64
C SER A 265 -8.52 -9.83 3.56
N ILE A 266 -8.33 -9.99 4.87
CA ILE A 266 -9.21 -9.48 5.93
C ILE A 266 -8.34 -8.73 6.93
N GLU A 267 -8.62 -7.45 7.13
CA GLU A 267 -7.91 -6.59 8.09
C GLU A 267 -8.85 -6.19 9.24
N PRO A 268 -8.51 -6.51 10.51
CA PRO A 268 -7.30 -7.19 11.00
C PRO A 268 -7.31 -8.71 10.74
N PRO A 269 -6.12 -9.32 10.50
CA PRO A 269 -5.99 -10.76 10.29
C PRO A 269 -6.34 -11.55 11.56
N GLN A 270 -6.93 -12.75 11.37
CA GLN A 270 -7.40 -13.57 12.48
C GLN A 270 -6.66 -14.91 12.63
N ASP A 271 -5.82 -15.30 11.67
CA ASP A 271 -5.07 -16.55 11.70
C ASP A 271 -3.88 -16.46 12.68
N LYS A 272 -4.14 -16.79 13.94
CA LYS A 272 -3.15 -16.74 15.01
C LYS A 272 -1.93 -17.63 14.73
N GLU A 273 -2.13 -18.81 14.11
CA GLU A 273 -1.03 -19.72 13.79
C GLU A 273 -0.03 -19.05 12.82
N LEU A 274 -0.53 -18.37 11.77
CA LEU A 274 0.30 -17.60 10.85
C LEU A 274 1.02 -16.44 11.58
N LEU A 275 0.29 -15.68 12.40
CA LEU A 275 0.82 -14.51 13.09
C LEU A 275 1.92 -14.83 14.11
N GLU A 276 1.92 -16.05 14.67
CA GLU A 276 2.87 -16.51 15.70
C GLU A 276 4.13 -17.16 15.11
N LEU A 277 4.20 -17.39 13.79
CA LEU A 277 5.36 -18.01 13.16
C LEU A 277 6.65 -17.19 13.39
N PRO A 278 7.78 -17.83 13.71
CA PRO A 278 9.04 -17.14 14.00
C PRO A 278 9.69 -16.48 12.78
N ASN A 279 9.34 -16.95 11.58
CA ASN A 279 9.83 -16.46 10.29
C ASN A 279 8.78 -15.58 9.56
N PHE A 280 7.83 -15.00 10.31
CA PHE A 280 6.79 -14.13 9.77
C PHE A 280 6.83 -12.77 10.44
N ILE A 281 6.75 -11.71 9.65
CA ILE A 281 6.59 -10.31 10.09
C ILE A 281 5.21 -9.84 9.66
N VAL A 282 4.48 -9.24 10.59
CA VAL A 282 3.19 -8.61 10.34
C VAL A 282 3.19 -7.17 10.80
N THR A 283 2.61 -6.27 10.01
CA THR A 283 2.37 -4.88 10.39
C THR A 283 0.95 -4.47 10.00
N PRO A 284 0.34 -3.50 10.73
CA PRO A 284 -1.06 -3.12 10.52
C PRO A 284 -1.21 -2.04 9.43
N HIS A 285 -0.85 -2.37 8.19
CA HIS A 285 -0.98 -1.53 7.01
C HIS A 285 -0.28 -0.16 7.16
N ILE A 286 1.02 -0.20 7.53
CA ILE A 286 1.82 0.99 7.82
C ILE A 286 2.72 1.46 6.67
N GLY A 287 2.64 0.85 5.50
CA GLY A 287 3.49 1.21 4.35
C GLY A 287 3.49 2.71 4.03
N GLY A 288 2.36 3.39 4.22
CA GLY A 288 2.22 4.83 4.06
C GLY A 288 2.31 5.66 5.35
N SER A 289 2.71 5.08 6.48
CA SER A 289 2.59 5.72 7.81
C SER A 289 3.84 6.46 8.28
N ALA A 290 4.78 6.80 7.39
CA ALA A 290 5.86 7.73 7.72
C ALA A 290 5.35 9.18 7.78
N HIS A 291 5.92 10.02 8.63
CA HIS A 291 5.54 11.43 8.76
C HIS A 291 5.59 12.17 7.42
N GLU A 292 6.63 11.94 6.63
CA GLU A 292 6.83 12.51 5.31
C GLU A 292 5.75 12.06 4.32
N ALA A 293 5.38 10.79 4.36
CA ALA A 293 4.32 10.22 3.51
C ALA A 293 2.94 10.76 3.88
N ILE A 294 2.65 10.89 5.18
CA ILE A 294 1.41 11.48 5.70
C ILE A 294 1.26 12.91 5.20
N LEU A 295 2.31 13.73 5.31
CA LEU A 295 2.29 15.12 4.82
C LEU A 295 2.17 15.18 3.30
N ALA A 296 2.92 14.33 2.56
CA ALA A 296 2.85 14.30 1.10
C ALA A 296 1.46 13.88 0.59
N MET A 297 0.84 12.86 1.19
CA MET A 297 -0.53 12.44 0.87
C MET A 297 -1.55 13.53 1.21
N GLY A 298 -1.36 14.21 2.36
CA GLY A 298 -2.26 15.28 2.79
C GLY A 298 -2.22 16.49 1.86
N ARG A 299 -1.02 16.94 1.49
CA ARG A 299 -0.85 18.04 0.55
C ARG A 299 -1.38 17.70 -0.84
N ALA A 300 -1.10 16.50 -1.34
CA ALA A 300 -1.69 16.02 -2.60
C ALA A 300 -3.22 15.99 -2.55
N ALA A 301 -3.81 15.64 -1.40
CA ALA A 301 -5.26 15.67 -1.23
C ALA A 301 -5.82 17.10 -1.16
N ILE A 302 -5.10 18.05 -0.55
CA ILE A 302 -5.48 19.48 -0.54
C ILE A 302 -5.43 20.04 -1.97
N ASP A 303 -4.35 19.79 -2.70
CA ASP A 303 -4.18 20.23 -4.08
C ASP A 303 -5.27 19.64 -5.00
N GLY A 304 -5.60 18.36 -4.80
CA GLY A 304 -6.64 17.65 -5.55
C GLY A 304 -8.04 18.22 -5.39
N LEU A 305 -8.32 19.04 -4.37
CA LEU A 305 -9.61 19.74 -4.25
C LEU A 305 -9.79 20.84 -5.31
N SER A 306 -8.71 21.41 -5.83
CA SER A 306 -8.70 22.44 -6.86
C SER A 306 -8.22 21.91 -8.21
N ASP A 307 -7.17 21.12 -8.22
CA ASP A 307 -6.60 20.47 -9.40
C ASP A 307 -7.15 19.04 -9.57
N SER A 308 -8.46 18.96 -9.82
CA SER A 308 -9.17 17.70 -10.01
C SER A 308 -9.56 17.49 -11.47
N SER A 309 -9.40 16.26 -11.96
CA SER A 309 -9.75 15.88 -13.33
C SER A 309 -11.11 15.21 -13.40
N ARG A 310 -11.79 15.31 -14.55
CA ARG A 310 -12.91 14.43 -14.88
C ARG A 310 -12.37 13.04 -15.18
N ILE A 311 -13.09 12.03 -14.71
CA ILE A 311 -12.79 10.64 -15.03
C ILE A 311 -13.19 10.41 -16.49
N SER A 312 -12.18 10.07 -17.32
CA SER A 312 -12.35 9.80 -18.77
C SER A 312 -12.95 8.42 -19.03
#